data_19aeadc9bd6a9cef7673fecb5d4349a2
#
_entry.id   19aeadc9bd6a9cef7673fecb5d4349a2
#
_cell.length_a   1.000
_cell.length_b   1.000
_cell.length_c   1.000
_cell.angle_alpha   90.00
_cell.angle_beta   90.00
_cell.angle_gamma   90.00
#
_symmetry.space_group_name_H-M   'P 1'
#
loop_
_entity.id
_entity.type
_entity.pdbx_description
1 polymer ?
#
loop_
_entity_poly.entity_id
_entity_poly.type
_entity_poly.pdbx_seq_one_letter_code
_entity_poly.pdbx_strand_id
1 'polypeptide(L)'
;MNRSGQDTPVATGVTSGTRVDTVMDALRERIANRSLMPGARVPSLRSMTGTLDVSKSTVVEAYDRLVAEGVLVARRGSGFFVSGHAPPLALADLGPRLDRDVDPLWLTRQSLEADTRALKPGCGWLPASWLPEDGVRRALRAIARDQTAQLADYATPAGLPALRQQLAWRLGQHGTAVLPEQIVLTDSGTQALDLVCRFLLEPGDTVLIDDPCYFNFQALLRAHRVRVIGVPYTPVGPDLAAFEQALVAHRPRLYVTNSALHNPTGATLAPAVAHRLLKLAYEHDLLIVEDEIFADLEDEPAPRLASFDGLARVVSIGSFSKTLSAAVRCGYIAARSEWIEPLIDLKLATSFGNSQLATGVVHRLLVDGTYRRHLENLRVHLADAMGETVRRLTSAGLTLWTRPRAGLFVWASLPDGLDATDIARYALTENIVFAPGNVFSVSHGATSFLRFNVSQCNRPKVYEALQRAMEHASITAPATASPRSGTSARTQ
;
A
#
# COMPACT_ATOMS: atom_id res chain seq x y z
N MET A 1 9.78 6.59 -71.93
CA MET A 1 9.37 7.95 -71.54
C MET A 1 8.85 7.87 -70.15
N ASN A 2 9.68 8.03 -69.16
CA ASN A 2 9.96 9.19 -68.30
C ASN A 2 8.71 9.73 -67.55
N ARG A 3 8.66 9.56 -66.23
CA ARG A 3 9.02 10.47 -65.14
C ARG A 3 8.60 9.84 -63.81
N SER A 4 9.53 9.47 -63.00
CA SER A 4 9.91 9.97 -61.62
C SER A 4 8.84 10.76 -60.88
N GLY A 5 8.39 10.21 -59.75
CA GLY A 5 7.62 10.87 -58.68
C GLY A 5 8.28 10.59 -57.36
N GLN A 6 8.83 11.63 -56.76
CA GLN A 6 9.60 11.63 -55.53
C GLN A 6 8.71 11.42 -54.31
N ASP A 7 9.14 10.54 -53.43
CA ASP A 7 8.66 10.45 -52.04
C ASP A 7 9.02 11.72 -51.26
N THR A 8 8.02 12.37 -50.73
CA THR A 8 8.15 13.46 -49.74
C THR A 8 7.89 12.92 -48.35
N PRO A 9 8.76 13.15 -47.37
CA PRO A 9 8.51 12.68 -45.99
C PRO A 9 7.43 13.53 -45.34
N VAL A 10 6.48 12.85 -44.67
CA VAL A 10 5.45 13.46 -43.83
C VAL A 10 6.13 14.10 -42.62
N ALA A 11 6.14 15.41 -42.58
CA ALA A 11 6.57 16.18 -41.42
C ALA A 11 5.56 16.03 -40.28
N THR A 12 6.00 15.52 -39.17
CA THR A 12 5.29 15.58 -37.89
C THR A 12 5.10 17.04 -37.49
N GLY A 13 3.84 17.49 -37.48
CA GLY A 13 3.47 18.86 -37.18
C GLY A 13 3.76 19.19 -35.70
N VAL A 14 4.83 19.92 -35.48
CA VAL A 14 5.00 20.74 -34.28
C VAL A 14 3.99 21.88 -34.42
N THR A 15 2.98 21.93 -33.55
CA THR A 15 2.06 23.07 -33.44
C THR A 15 2.86 24.31 -33.07
N SER A 16 3.02 25.22 -34.03
CA SER A 16 3.65 26.52 -33.81
C SER A 16 2.77 27.35 -32.88
N GLY A 17 3.13 27.37 -31.60
CA GLY A 17 2.54 28.30 -30.61
C GLY A 17 2.73 29.74 -31.11
N THR A 18 1.74 30.60 -30.82
CA THR A 18 1.84 32.03 -31.13
C THR A 18 2.95 32.67 -30.30
N ARG A 19 3.48 33.85 -30.72
CA ARG A 19 4.43 34.61 -29.88
C ARG A 19 3.88 34.96 -28.49
N VAL A 20 2.58 35.03 -28.36
CA VAL A 20 1.88 35.21 -27.07
C VAL A 20 2.05 33.97 -26.21
N ASP A 21 1.83 32.77 -26.78
CA ASP A 21 1.99 31.49 -26.06
C ASP A 21 3.43 31.32 -25.56
N THR A 22 4.43 31.71 -26.35
CA THR A 22 5.85 31.68 -25.95
C THR A 22 6.10 32.51 -24.68
N VAL A 23 5.50 33.70 -24.57
CA VAL A 23 5.63 34.54 -23.38
C VAL A 23 4.92 33.93 -22.18
N MET A 24 3.72 33.37 -22.40
CA MET A 24 2.95 32.71 -21.34
C MET A 24 3.69 31.49 -20.78
N ASP A 25 4.23 30.66 -21.66
CA ASP A 25 4.94 29.43 -21.27
C ASP A 25 6.25 29.74 -20.54
N ALA A 26 7.00 30.75 -20.98
CA ALA A 26 8.20 31.20 -20.25
C ALA A 26 7.91 31.68 -18.83
N LEU A 27 6.76 32.31 -18.58
CA LEU A 27 6.34 32.70 -17.23
C LEU A 27 5.83 31.51 -16.41
N ARG A 28 5.04 30.63 -17.04
CA ARG A 28 4.55 29.40 -16.37
C ARG A 28 5.69 28.51 -15.96
N GLU A 29 6.71 28.32 -16.79
CA GLU A 29 7.91 27.57 -16.45
C GLU A 29 8.67 28.16 -15.26
N ARG A 30 8.83 29.51 -15.22
CA ARG A 30 9.47 30.19 -14.10
C ARG A 30 8.69 30.11 -12.78
N ILE A 31 7.36 30.00 -12.86
CA ILE A 31 6.50 29.75 -11.71
C ILE A 31 6.59 28.27 -11.28
N ALA A 32 6.58 27.34 -12.24
CA ALA A 32 6.65 25.91 -11.98
C ALA A 32 7.97 25.49 -11.34
N ASN A 33 9.11 26.05 -11.85
CA ASN A 33 10.44 25.80 -11.29
C ASN A 33 10.78 26.65 -10.05
N ARG A 34 9.78 27.39 -9.50
CA ARG A 34 9.89 28.24 -8.30
C ARG A 34 10.88 29.41 -8.41
N SER A 35 11.32 29.80 -9.59
CA SER A 35 12.10 31.02 -9.77
C SER A 35 11.26 32.29 -9.66
N LEU A 36 9.91 32.14 -9.73
CA LEU A 36 8.93 33.17 -9.37
C LEU A 36 7.95 32.57 -8.36
N MET A 37 8.08 32.98 -7.10
CA MET A 37 7.22 32.50 -6.01
C MET A 37 5.84 33.19 -6.01
N PRO A 38 4.79 32.59 -5.43
CA PRO A 38 3.51 33.27 -5.17
C PRO A 38 3.72 34.62 -4.48
N GLY A 39 3.10 35.67 -4.99
CA GLY A 39 3.29 37.04 -4.52
C GLY A 39 4.52 37.77 -5.06
N ALA A 40 5.41 37.07 -5.77
CA ALA A 40 6.57 37.70 -6.41
C ALA A 40 6.15 38.61 -7.57
N ARG A 41 6.86 39.73 -7.74
CA ARG A 41 6.68 40.60 -8.89
C ARG A 41 7.26 39.97 -10.13
N VAL A 42 6.47 39.84 -11.21
CA VAL A 42 6.98 39.34 -12.49
C VAL A 42 7.78 40.42 -13.23
N PRO A 43 8.65 40.06 -14.20
CA PRO A 43 9.40 41.03 -14.99
C PRO A 43 8.51 42.10 -15.60
N SER A 44 9.03 43.33 -15.70
CA SER A 44 8.28 44.41 -16.34
C SER A 44 8.03 44.14 -17.83
N LEU A 45 6.97 44.70 -18.40
CA LEU A 45 6.69 44.59 -19.82
C LEU A 45 7.92 44.91 -20.68
N ARG A 46 8.68 45.96 -20.32
CA ARG A 46 9.91 46.35 -21.03
C ARG A 46 11.05 45.32 -20.87
N SER A 47 11.17 44.72 -19.69
CA SER A 47 12.16 43.66 -19.47
C SER A 47 11.85 42.42 -20.27
N MET A 48 10.57 42.01 -20.32
CA MET A 48 10.15 40.80 -21.00
C MET A 48 10.26 40.96 -22.55
N THR A 49 9.96 42.16 -23.09
CA THR A 49 10.18 42.44 -24.51
C THR A 49 11.65 42.27 -24.90
N GLY A 50 12.57 42.77 -24.08
CA GLY A 50 14.00 42.60 -24.34
C GLY A 50 14.53 41.18 -24.17
N THR A 51 13.93 40.41 -23.23
CA THR A 51 14.38 39.01 -22.94
C THR A 51 13.94 38.03 -24.02
N LEU A 52 12.73 38.18 -24.58
CA LEU A 52 12.16 37.23 -25.55
C LEU A 52 12.08 37.76 -26.97
N ASP A 53 12.60 38.96 -27.22
CA ASP A 53 12.59 39.63 -28.54
C ASP A 53 11.20 39.66 -29.18
N VAL A 54 10.21 40.08 -28.42
CA VAL A 54 8.80 40.20 -28.82
C VAL A 54 8.28 41.62 -28.69
N SER A 55 7.20 41.96 -29.40
CA SER A 55 6.58 43.28 -29.29
C SER A 55 5.98 43.52 -27.90
N LYS A 56 5.92 44.82 -27.52
CA LYS A 56 5.25 45.22 -26.24
C LYS A 56 3.78 44.78 -26.20
N SER A 57 3.08 44.83 -27.34
CA SER A 57 1.69 44.38 -27.45
C SER A 57 1.53 42.90 -27.21
N THR A 58 2.46 42.07 -27.69
CA THR A 58 2.50 40.62 -27.43
C THR A 58 2.65 40.31 -25.93
N VAL A 59 3.55 41.04 -25.25
CA VAL A 59 3.74 40.84 -23.79
C VAL A 59 2.52 41.31 -22.99
N VAL A 60 1.90 42.42 -23.38
CA VAL A 60 0.65 42.92 -22.74
C VAL A 60 -0.44 41.88 -22.86
N GLU A 61 -0.68 41.37 -24.08
CA GLU A 61 -1.70 40.36 -24.33
C GLU A 61 -1.44 39.07 -23.52
N ALA A 62 -0.18 38.61 -23.43
CA ALA A 62 0.19 37.43 -22.64
C ALA A 62 -0.09 37.66 -21.15
N TYR A 63 0.24 38.84 -20.64
CA TYR A 63 0.02 39.17 -19.23
C TYR A 63 -1.47 39.30 -18.90
N ASP A 64 -2.24 39.89 -19.80
CA ASP A 64 -3.69 40.01 -19.64
C ASP A 64 -4.37 38.62 -19.66
N ARG A 65 -3.93 37.72 -20.53
CA ARG A 65 -4.40 36.34 -20.55
C ARG A 65 -4.05 35.60 -19.24
N LEU A 66 -2.80 35.73 -18.75
CA LEU A 66 -2.39 35.12 -17.49
C LEU A 66 -3.13 35.72 -16.28
N VAL A 67 -3.55 36.96 -16.34
CA VAL A 67 -4.44 37.58 -15.33
C VAL A 67 -5.86 37.01 -15.43
N ALA A 68 -6.39 36.87 -16.64
CA ALA A 68 -7.69 36.23 -16.87
C ALA A 68 -7.72 34.76 -16.42
N GLU A 69 -6.59 34.04 -16.57
CA GLU A 69 -6.40 32.68 -16.06
C GLU A 69 -6.17 32.61 -14.53
N GLY A 70 -6.04 33.77 -13.86
CA GLY A 70 -5.76 33.82 -12.42
C GLY A 70 -4.32 33.46 -12.02
N VAL A 71 -3.42 33.30 -12.98
CA VAL A 71 -1.98 33.02 -12.76
C VAL A 71 -1.25 34.27 -12.26
N LEU A 72 -1.64 35.44 -12.77
CA LEU A 72 -1.11 36.73 -12.35
C LEU A 72 -2.21 37.62 -11.77
N VAL A 73 -1.80 38.57 -10.93
CA VAL A 73 -2.64 39.64 -10.40
C VAL A 73 -2.04 41.00 -10.78
N ALA A 74 -2.82 41.86 -11.47
CA ALA A 74 -2.43 43.22 -11.75
C ALA A 74 -2.64 44.12 -10.54
N ARG A 75 -1.60 44.86 -10.10
CA ARG A 75 -1.74 45.89 -9.05
C ARG A 75 -1.51 47.27 -9.65
N ARG A 76 -2.52 48.11 -9.57
CA ARG A 76 -2.50 49.47 -10.16
C ARG A 76 -1.26 50.27 -9.71
N GLY A 77 -0.47 50.73 -10.65
CA GLY A 77 0.79 51.46 -10.37
C GLY A 77 1.98 50.62 -9.94
N SER A 78 1.81 49.32 -9.60
CA SER A 78 2.87 48.46 -9.07
C SER A 78 3.28 47.33 -10.03
N GLY A 79 2.49 47.08 -11.11
CA GLY A 79 2.77 46.05 -12.10
C GLY A 79 2.04 44.74 -11.85
N PHE A 80 2.60 43.64 -12.34
CA PHE A 80 2.02 42.30 -12.26
C PHE A 80 2.76 41.42 -11.24
N PHE A 81 2.01 40.59 -10.54
CA PHE A 81 2.51 39.71 -9.50
C PHE A 81 1.97 38.29 -9.71
N VAL A 82 2.74 37.28 -9.33
CA VAL A 82 2.25 35.88 -9.33
C VAL A 82 1.10 35.78 -8.35
N SER A 83 -0.02 35.18 -8.77
CA SER A 83 -1.18 34.96 -7.91
C SER A 83 -0.78 34.13 -6.68
N GLY A 84 -1.32 34.48 -5.51
CA GLY A 84 -1.07 33.72 -4.27
C GLY A 84 -1.77 32.35 -4.23
N HIS A 85 -2.61 32.05 -5.22
CA HIS A 85 -3.20 30.74 -5.40
C HIS A 85 -2.41 30.03 -6.49
N ALA A 86 -1.65 28.95 -6.12
CA ALA A 86 -1.22 27.99 -7.11
C ALA A 86 -2.48 27.52 -7.87
N PRO A 87 -2.47 27.45 -9.23
CA PRO A 87 -3.56 26.83 -9.95
C PRO A 87 -3.78 25.45 -9.33
N PRO A 88 -5.04 25.02 -9.10
CA PRO A 88 -5.27 23.66 -8.64
C PRO A 88 -4.53 22.74 -9.60
N LEU A 89 -3.69 21.86 -9.05
CA LEU A 89 -3.06 20.78 -9.83
C LEU A 89 -4.15 20.18 -10.71
N ALA A 90 -4.00 20.32 -12.02
CA ALA A 90 -4.93 19.73 -12.93
C ALA A 90 -4.81 18.22 -12.75
N LEU A 91 -5.76 17.62 -12.02
CA LEU A 91 -5.82 16.17 -11.79
C LEU A 91 -5.85 15.38 -13.11
N ALA A 92 -6.20 16.04 -14.22
CA ALA A 92 -6.15 15.48 -15.57
C ALA A 92 -4.72 15.10 -16.03
N ASP A 93 -3.69 15.74 -15.50
CA ASP A 93 -2.29 15.44 -15.84
C ASP A 93 -1.71 14.30 -14.99
N LEU A 94 -2.49 13.79 -14.01
CA LEU A 94 -2.13 12.68 -13.15
C LEU A 94 -2.70 11.34 -13.64
N GLY A 95 -2.93 11.20 -14.93
CA GLY A 95 -3.22 9.89 -15.53
C GLY A 95 -2.17 8.86 -15.08
N PRO A 96 -2.48 7.56 -15.05
CA PRO A 96 -1.54 6.54 -14.61
C PRO A 96 -0.27 6.67 -15.47
N ARG A 97 0.83 7.09 -14.87
CA ARG A 97 2.13 7.13 -15.54
C ARG A 97 2.60 5.70 -15.70
N LEU A 98 2.36 5.12 -16.88
CA LEU A 98 2.75 3.75 -17.25
C LEU A 98 4.29 3.57 -17.27
N ASP A 99 5.04 4.66 -17.30
CA ASP A 99 6.50 4.72 -17.30
C ASP A 99 7.12 4.74 -15.88
N ARG A 100 6.29 4.82 -14.83
CA ARG A 100 6.79 4.77 -13.46
C ARG A 100 7.25 3.35 -13.09
N ASP A 101 8.37 3.26 -12.37
CA ASP A 101 8.83 2.00 -11.79
C ASP A 101 7.73 1.36 -10.93
N VAL A 102 7.59 0.04 -11.06
CA VAL A 102 6.64 -0.74 -10.25
C VAL A 102 7.20 -0.87 -8.85
N ASP A 103 6.82 0.08 -8.00
CA ASP A 103 7.19 0.15 -6.59
C ASP A 103 5.99 -0.18 -5.68
N PRO A 104 6.18 -0.34 -4.36
CA PRO A 104 5.09 -0.61 -3.42
C PRO A 104 3.93 0.39 -3.47
N LEU A 105 4.20 1.67 -3.70
CA LEU A 105 3.17 2.71 -3.78
C LEU A 105 2.47 2.71 -5.13
N TRP A 106 3.14 2.26 -6.20
CA TRP A 106 2.53 2.08 -7.52
C TRP A 106 1.31 1.16 -7.45
N LEU A 107 1.47 -0.05 -6.87
CA LEU A 107 0.38 -1.02 -6.74
C LEU A 107 -0.80 -0.45 -5.94
N THR A 108 -0.51 0.25 -4.84
CA THR A 108 -1.56 0.88 -4.01
C THR A 108 -2.34 1.92 -4.81
N ARG A 109 -1.65 2.80 -5.53
CA ARG A 109 -2.28 3.84 -6.36
C ARG A 109 -3.10 3.23 -7.49
N GLN A 110 -2.52 2.29 -8.25
CA GLN A 110 -3.25 1.60 -9.32
C GLN A 110 -4.53 0.95 -8.80
N SER A 111 -4.46 0.32 -7.62
CA SER A 111 -5.63 -0.32 -7.03
C SER A 111 -6.70 0.67 -6.53
N LEU A 112 -6.31 1.85 -6.04
CA LEU A 112 -7.22 2.87 -5.50
C LEU A 112 -7.77 3.80 -6.59
N GLU A 113 -6.94 4.19 -7.56
CA GLU A 113 -7.25 5.16 -8.61
C GLU A 113 -7.87 4.52 -9.87
N ALA A 114 -7.74 3.20 -10.03
CA ALA A 114 -8.32 2.50 -11.18
C ALA A 114 -9.86 2.67 -11.24
N ASP A 115 -10.38 2.73 -12.46
CA ASP A 115 -11.82 2.80 -12.76
C ASP A 115 -12.61 1.80 -11.88
N THR A 116 -13.82 2.17 -11.51
CA THR A 116 -14.75 1.29 -10.76
C THR A 116 -15.06 -0.02 -11.49
N ARG A 117 -14.90 -0.05 -12.82
CA ARG A 117 -15.04 -1.25 -13.67
C ARG A 117 -13.78 -2.11 -13.74
N ALA A 118 -12.64 -1.63 -13.23
CA ALA A 118 -11.40 -2.39 -13.22
C ALA A 118 -11.52 -3.65 -12.36
N LEU A 119 -10.98 -4.76 -12.86
CA LEU A 119 -10.79 -5.97 -12.06
C LEU A 119 -9.49 -5.86 -11.28
N LYS A 120 -9.53 -6.18 -9.99
CA LYS A 120 -8.40 -5.94 -9.08
C LYS A 120 -7.92 -7.21 -8.35
N PRO A 121 -7.59 -8.30 -9.10
CA PRO A 121 -7.14 -9.55 -8.48
C PRO A 121 -5.87 -9.40 -7.62
N GLY A 122 -5.09 -8.35 -7.84
CA GLY A 122 -3.90 -8.03 -7.04
C GLY A 122 -4.15 -7.17 -5.81
N CYS A 123 -5.36 -6.65 -5.56
CA CYS A 123 -5.61 -5.74 -4.44
C CYS A 123 -5.62 -6.46 -3.08
N GLY A 124 -5.47 -5.70 -2.00
CA GLY A 124 -5.37 -6.22 -0.62
C GLY A 124 -6.66 -6.13 0.19
N TRP A 125 -7.85 -6.05 -0.42
CA TRP A 125 -9.12 -5.88 0.28
C TRP A 125 -10.26 -6.65 -0.37
N LEU A 126 -11.32 -6.87 0.40
CA LEU A 126 -12.55 -7.53 -0.04
C LEU A 126 -13.38 -6.61 -0.95
N PRO A 127 -14.18 -7.18 -1.88
CA PRO A 127 -15.19 -6.42 -2.58
C PRO A 127 -16.25 -5.90 -1.59
N ALA A 128 -16.80 -4.71 -1.85
CA ALA A 128 -17.77 -4.07 -0.96
C ALA A 128 -18.99 -4.97 -0.70
N SER A 129 -19.42 -5.77 -1.69
CA SER A 129 -20.53 -6.72 -1.56
C SER A 129 -20.31 -7.85 -0.54
N TRP A 130 -19.05 -8.07 -0.13
CA TRP A 130 -18.71 -9.08 0.88
C TRP A 130 -18.59 -8.48 2.29
N LEU A 131 -18.70 -7.17 2.44
CA LEU A 131 -18.60 -6.47 3.72
C LEU A 131 -20.00 -6.19 4.30
N PRO A 132 -20.15 -6.04 5.63
CA PRO A 132 -21.44 -5.91 6.30
C PRO A 132 -21.97 -4.46 6.23
N GLU A 133 -22.11 -3.92 5.02
CA GLU A 133 -22.46 -2.50 4.80
C GLU A 133 -23.80 -2.12 5.45
N ASP A 134 -24.81 -2.99 5.37
CA ASP A 134 -26.09 -2.75 6.03
C ASP A 134 -25.98 -2.74 7.56
N GLY A 135 -25.09 -3.55 8.12
CA GLY A 135 -24.74 -3.51 9.53
C GLY A 135 -24.16 -2.17 9.94
N VAL A 136 -23.20 -1.67 9.14
CA VAL A 136 -22.59 -0.34 9.35
C VAL A 136 -23.66 0.75 9.27
N ARG A 137 -24.55 0.72 8.27
CA ARG A 137 -25.67 1.69 8.13
C ARG A 137 -26.60 1.65 9.34
N ARG A 138 -26.95 0.46 9.86
CA ARG A 138 -27.78 0.34 11.07
C ARG A 138 -27.08 0.89 12.29
N ALA A 139 -25.80 0.59 12.49
CA ALA A 139 -25.01 1.09 13.59
C ALA A 139 -24.93 2.62 13.59
N LEU A 140 -24.67 3.24 12.44
CA LEU A 140 -24.63 4.69 12.28
C LEU A 140 -25.99 5.34 12.62
N ARG A 141 -27.11 4.79 12.14
CA ARG A 141 -28.45 5.31 12.48
C ARG A 141 -28.73 5.20 13.97
N ALA A 142 -28.28 4.14 14.61
CA ALA A 142 -28.49 3.92 16.05
C ALA A 142 -27.65 4.92 16.88
N ILE A 143 -26.40 5.17 16.51
CA ILE A 143 -25.55 6.18 17.15
C ILE A 143 -26.15 7.58 16.98
N ALA A 144 -26.65 7.92 15.78
CA ALA A 144 -27.26 9.21 15.53
C ALA A 144 -28.55 9.48 16.33
N ARG A 145 -29.25 8.41 16.75
CA ARG A 145 -30.47 8.51 17.57
C ARG A 145 -30.18 8.47 19.07
N ASP A 146 -29.00 8.06 19.46
CA ASP A 146 -28.61 7.96 20.86
C ASP A 146 -28.29 9.35 21.41
N GLN A 147 -29.18 9.86 22.28
CA GLN A 147 -29.04 11.17 22.91
C GLN A 147 -27.88 11.26 23.88
N THR A 148 -27.31 10.12 24.30
CA THR A 148 -26.13 10.07 25.18
C THR A 148 -24.83 10.06 24.42
N ALA A 149 -24.86 9.90 23.07
CA ALA A 149 -23.68 9.89 22.23
C ALA A 149 -23.06 11.29 22.15
N GLN A 150 -21.81 11.40 22.53
CA GLN A 150 -21.04 12.65 22.42
C GLN A 150 -20.52 12.79 21.00
N LEU A 151 -21.28 13.46 20.13
CA LEU A 151 -20.95 13.62 18.71
C LEU A 151 -20.05 14.82 18.40
N ALA A 152 -19.92 15.77 19.33
CA ALA A 152 -19.17 17.00 19.17
C ALA A 152 -17.84 17.04 19.92
N ASP A 153 -17.67 16.17 20.92
CA ASP A 153 -16.48 16.16 21.76
C ASP A 153 -15.37 15.26 21.22
N TYR A 154 -14.16 15.52 21.66
CA TYR A 154 -13.02 14.64 21.40
C TYR A 154 -13.19 13.30 22.13
N ALA A 155 -12.67 12.24 21.50
CA ALA A 155 -12.57 10.94 22.15
C ALA A 155 -11.55 10.95 23.30
N THR A 156 -11.69 9.98 24.22
CA THR A 156 -10.64 9.75 25.21
C THR A 156 -9.30 9.41 24.51
N PRO A 157 -8.16 9.83 25.07
CA PRO A 157 -6.85 9.66 24.41
C PRO A 157 -6.54 8.22 23.99
N ALA A 158 -6.77 7.23 24.88
CA ALA A 158 -6.59 5.82 24.54
C ALA A 158 -7.67 5.27 23.58
N GLY A 159 -8.76 6.00 23.35
CA GLY A 159 -9.92 5.60 22.57
C GLY A 159 -11.07 5.05 23.43
N LEU A 160 -12.21 4.72 22.80
CA LEU A 160 -13.47 4.34 23.44
C LEU A 160 -13.28 3.18 24.45
N PRO A 161 -13.51 3.38 25.77
CA PRO A 161 -13.25 2.36 26.79
C PRO A 161 -14.00 1.05 26.54
N ALA A 162 -15.29 1.13 26.17
CA ALA A 162 -16.10 -0.04 25.88
C ALA A 162 -15.55 -0.88 24.71
N LEU A 163 -14.98 -0.25 23.68
CA LEU A 163 -14.33 -0.97 22.59
C LEU A 163 -13.02 -1.62 23.04
N ARG A 164 -12.21 -0.94 23.86
CA ARG A 164 -10.97 -1.52 24.42
C ARG A 164 -11.28 -2.75 25.27
N GLN A 165 -12.34 -2.72 26.09
CA GLN A 165 -12.80 -3.86 26.86
C GLN A 165 -13.21 -5.04 25.96
N GLN A 166 -13.96 -4.75 24.89
CA GLN A 166 -14.37 -5.76 23.92
C GLN A 166 -13.17 -6.35 23.16
N LEU A 167 -12.17 -5.54 22.83
CA LEU A 167 -10.92 -5.99 22.21
C LEU A 167 -10.10 -6.87 23.15
N ALA A 168 -9.97 -6.50 24.43
CA ALA A 168 -9.29 -7.30 25.43
C ALA A 168 -9.90 -8.70 25.54
N TRP A 169 -11.24 -8.77 25.60
CA TRP A 169 -11.95 -10.04 25.58
C TRP A 169 -11.67 -10.86 24.32
N ARG A 170 -11.69 -10.24 23.14
CA ARG A 170 -11.44 -10.92 21.86
C ARG A 170 -10.00 -11.43 21.73
N LEU A 171 -9.02 -10.63 22.11
CA LEU A 171 -7.61 -11.04 22.14
C LEU A 171 -7.41 -12.22 23.08
N GLY A 172 -8.11 -12.22 24.22
CA GLY A 172 -8.15 -13.36 25.15
C GLY A 172 -8.70 -14.65 24.52
N GLN A 173 -9.71 -14.55 23.64
CA GLN A 173 -10.24 -15.71 22.90
C GLN A 173 -9.20 -16.30 21.91
N HIS A 174 -8.26 -15.48 21.45
CA HIS A 174 -7.14 -15.89 20.60
C HIS A 174 -5.85 -16.20 21.41
N GLY A 175 -5.98 -16.33 22.74
CA GLY A 175 -4.88 -16.72 23.64
C GLY A 175 -3.99 -15.57 24.11
N THR A 176 -4.22 -14.33 23.68
CA THR A 176 -3.44 -13.17 24.14
C THR A 176 -4.13 -12.50 25.32
N ALA A 177 -3.69 -12.81 26.55
CA ALA A 177 -4.20 -12.19 27.75
C ALA A 177 -3.75 -10.72 27.82
N VAL A 178 -4.70 -9.79 27.73
CA VAL A 178 -4.44 -8.36 27.73
C VAL A 178 -5.53 -7.62 28.54
N LEU A 179 -5.12 -6.59 29.27
CA LEU A 179 -6.07 -5.71 29.97
C LEU A 179 -6.54 -4.59 29.03
N PRO A 180 -7.75 -4.04 29.21
CA PRO A 180 -8.22 -2.89 28.42
C PRO A 180 -7.28 -1.69 28.48
N GLU A 181 -6.56 -1.51 29.58
CA GLU A 181 -5.57 -0.45 29.82
C GLU A 181 -4.31 -0.64 28.97
N GLN A 182 -4.05 -1.84 28.48
CA GLN A 182 -2.94 -2.16 27.59
C GLN A 182 -3.27 -1.97 26.09
N ILE A 183 -4.44 -1.41 25.80
CA ILE A 183 -4.91 -1.22 24.42
C ILE A 183 -5.06 0.27 24.10
N VAL A 184 -4.47 0.71 23.01
CA VAL A 184 -4.64 2.05 22.42
C VAL A 184 -5.33 1.91 21.08
N LEU A 185 -6.47 2.59 20.86
CA LEU A 185 -7.14 2.61 19.57
C LEU A 185 -6.40 3.52 18.59
N THR A 186 -6.42 3.15 17.33
CA THR A 186 -5.82 3.89 16.21
C THR A 186 -6.81 3.98 15.05
N ASP A 187 -6.54 4.84 14.05
CA ASP A 187 -7.41 4.95 12.88
C ASP A 187 -7.15 3.84 11.84
N SER A 188 -6.09 3.05 12.01
CA SER A 188 -5.76 1.91 11.15
C SER A 188 -4.58 1.11 11.69
N GLY A 189 -4.37 -0.11 11.18
CA GLY A 189 -3.13 -0.86 11.41
C GLY A 189 -1.88 -0.12 10.93
N THR A 190 -1.98 0.64 9.83
CA THR A 190 -0.86 1.47 9.35
C THR A 190 -0.49 2.57 10.35
N GLN A 191 -1.47 3.26 10.94
CA GLN A 191 -1.19 4.23 12.00
C GLN A 191 -0.66 3.56 13.26
N ALA A 192 -1.18 2.38 13.61
CA ALA A 192 -0.66 1.60 14.73
C ALA A 192 0.83 1.31 14.54
N LEU A 193 1.22 0.81 13.37
CA LEU A 193 2.62 0.55 13.06
C LEU A 193 3.45 1.84 13.05
N ASP A 194 2.94 2.94 12.47
CA ASP A 194 3.64 4.23 12.45
C ASP A 194 3.93 4.75 13.87
N LEU A 195 2.94 4.70 14.76
CA LEU A 195 3.10 5.11 16.16
C LEU A 195 4.12 4.24 16.91
N VAL A 196 4.06 2.92 16.72
CA VAL A 196 5.03 1.98 17.32
C VAL A 196 6.44 2.24 16.78
N CYS A 197 6.59 2.46 15.47
CA CYS A 197 7.89 2.80 14.88
C CYS A 197 8.44 4.13 15.41
N ARG A 198 7.60 5.18 15.52
CA ARG A 198 8.00 6.47 16.11
C ARG A 198 8.44 6.35 17.57
N PHE A 199 7.80 5.45 18.30
CA PHE A 199 8.09 5.25 19.71
C PHE A 199 9.39 4.44 19.93
N LEU A 200 9.62 3.41 19.11
CA LEU A 200 10.70 2.44 19.34
C LEU A 200 11.99 2.69 18.55
N LEU A 201 11.90 3.45 17.43
CA LEU A 201 12.98 3.56 16.46
C LEU A 201 13.53 4.98 16.35
N GLU A 202 14.83 5.04 16.10
CA GLU A 202 15.54 6.27 15.71
C GLU A 202 15.99 6.15 14.23
N PRO A 203 16.19 7.29 13.52
CA PRO A 203 16.77 7.26 12.19
C PRO A 203 18.12 6.56 12.17
N GLY A 204 18.27 5.56 11.29
CA GLY A 204 19.48 4.74 11.19
C GLY A 204 19.40 3.39 11.89
N ASP A 205 18.41 3.16 12.75
CA ASP A 205 18.15 1.84 13.33
C ASP A 205 17.93 0.77 12.25
N THR A 206 18.24 -0.47 12.59
CA THR A 206 17.98 -1.63 11.71
C THR A 206 16.70 -2.32 12.13
N VAL A 207 15.85 -2.62 11.15
CA VAL A 207 14.59 -3.35 11.32
C VAL A 207 14.59 -4.57 10.42
N LEU A 208 14.25 -5.74 10.97
CA LEU A 208 13.98 -6.95 10.19
C LEU A 208 12.53 -6.97 9.74
N ILE A 209 12.29 -7.47 8.54
CA ILE A 209 10.97 -7.82 8.03
C ILE A 209 11.05 -9.14 7.26
N ASP A 210 9.91 -9.77 7.03
CA ASP A 210 9.83 -10.94 6.16
C ASP A 210 10.18 -10.59 4.71
N ASP A 211 10.75 -11.53 3.96
CA ASP A 211 10.96 -11.38 2.52
C ASP A 211 10.46 -12.65 1.80
N PRO A 212 9.31 -12.59 1.11
CA PRO A 212 8.47 -11.41 0.87
C PRO A 212 7.62 -11.00 2.10
N CYS A 213 7.15 -9.72 2.12
CA CYS A 213 6.29 -9.17 3.15
C CYS A 213 5.23 -8.22 2.58
N TYR A 214 4.33 -7.75 3.42
CA TYR A 214 3.43 -6.66 3.03
C TYR A 214 4.22 -5.41 2.63
N PHE A 215 4.09 -5.00 1.38
CA PHE A 215 4.90 -3.95 0.77
C PHE A 215 4.84 -2.60 1.51
N ASN A 216 3.72 -2.30 2.20
CA ASN A 216 3.60 -1.04 2.93
C ASN A 216 4.50 -1.00 4.18
N PHE A 217 4.94 -2.14 4.72
CA PHE A 217 5.96 -2.16 5.77
C PHE A 217 7.25 -1.52 5.27
N GLN A 218 7.69 -1.89 4.07
CA GLN A 218 8.89 -1.30 3.45
C GLN A 218 8.74 0.21 3.24
N ALA A 219 7.59 0.65 2.71
CA ALA A 219 7.33 2.07 2.45
C ALA A 219 7.31 2.89 3.74
N LEU A 220 6.65 2.38 4.79
CA LEU A 220 6.57 3.05 6.08
C LEU A 220 7.94 3.11 6.77
N LEU A 221 8.66 2.00 6.83
CA LEU A 221 9.98 1.94 7.45
C LEU A 221 11.00 2.85 6.74
N ARG A 222 10.94 2.94 5.40
CA ARG A 222 11.76 3.93 4.65
C ARG A 222 11.42 5.37 5.05
N ALA A 223 10.14 5.68 5.30
CA ALA A 223 9.73 7.01 5.77
C ALA A 223 10.31 7.33 7.16
N HIS A 224 10.51 6.33 8.01
CA HIS A 224 11.18 6.45 9.30
C HIS A 224 12.72 6.53 9.18
N ARG A 225 13.28 6.42 7.96
CA ARG A 225 14.74 6.49 7.70
C ARG A 225 15.54 5.41 8.41
N VAL A 226 14.94 4.24 8.62
CA VAL A 226 15.58 3.06 9.19
C VAL A 226 16.14 2.16 8.10
N ARG A 227 17.13 1.34 8.46
CA ARG A 227 17.68 0.31 7.57
C ARG A 227 16.82 -0.92 7.63
N VAL A 228 16.27 -1.34 6.49
CA VAL A 228 15.40 -2.51 6.37
C VAL A 228 16.20 -3.70 5.87
N ILE A 229 16.11 -4.83 6.56
CA ILE A 229 16.73 -6.11 6.20
C ILE A 229 15.62 -7.14 6.04
N GLY A 230 15.53 -7.77 4.87
CA GLY A 230 14.61 -8.86 4.59
C GLY A 230 15.15 -10.20 5.10
N VAL A 231 14.31 -10.96 5.77
CA VAL A 231 14.58 -12.36 6.17
C VAL A 231 13.75 -13.28 5.28
N PRO A 232 14.35 -14.27 4.61
CA PRO A 232 13.60 -15.20 3.78
C PRO A 232 12.47 -15.87 4.55
N TYR A 233 11.27 -15.91 3.96
CA TYR A 233 10.09 -16.53 4.56
C TYR A 233 9.85 -17.92 3.96
N THR A 234 9.51 -18.87 4.80
CA THR A 234 9.23 -20.28 4.44
C THR A 234 7.74 -20.59 4.62
N PRO A 235 7.22 -21.72 4.12
CA PRO A 235 5.82 -22.09 4.34
C PRO A 235 5.38 -22.23 5.81
N VAL A 236 6.32 -22.20 6.75
CA VAL A 236 6.08 -22.40 8.19
C VAL A 236 6.53 -21.21 9.06
N GLY A 237 6.99 -20.12 8.45
CA GLY A 237 7.51 -18.95 9.13
C GLY A 237 8.85 -18.47 8.57
N PRO A 238 9.52 -17.48 9.17
CA PRO A 238 10.83 -17.03 8.73
C PRO A 238 11.87 -18.14 8.78
N ASP A 239 12.84 -18.10 7.85
CA ASP A 239 14.02 -18.96 7.90
C ASP A 239 14.85 -18.62 9.14
N LEU A 240 14.83 -19.52 10.13
CA LEU A 240 15.48 -19.28 11.41
C LEU A 240 17.00 -19.17 11.34
N ALA A 241 17.64 -19.83 10.38
CA ALA A 241 19.09 -19.73 10.22
C ALA A 241 19.47 -18.35 9.64
N ALA A 242 18.76 -17.90 8.61
CA ALA A 242 18.94 -16.57 8.06
C ALA A 242 18.56 -15.48 9.08
N PHE A 243 17.52 -15.72 9.89
CA PHE A 243 17.09 -14.82 10.96
C PHE A 243 18.20 -14.64 12.01
N GLU A 244 18.76 -15.72 12.52
CA GLU A 244 19.85 -15.71 13.50
C GLU A 244 21.11 -15.02 12.93
N GLN A 245 21.47 -15.31 11.68
CA GLN A 245 22.56 -14.60 10.99
C GLN A 245 22.31 -13.07 10.93
N ALA A 246 21.09 -12.67 10.58
CA ALA A 246 20.72 -11.25 10.52
C ALA A 246 20.80 -10.57 11.89
N LEU A 247 20.40 -11.26 12.98
CA LEU A 247 20.52 -10.78 14.35
C LEU A 247 21.97 -10.48 14.72
N VAL A 248 22.87 -11.42 14.46
CA VAL A 248 24.29 -11.27 14.76
C VAL A 248 24.95 -10.19 13.90
N ALA A 249 24.67 -10.19 12.59
CA ALA A 249 25.33 -9.28 11.64
C ALA A 249 24.86 -7.83 11.76
N HIS A 250 23.58 -7.60 12.08
CA HIS A 250 22.98 -6.28 11.97
C HIS A 250 22.44 -5.71 13.28
N ARG A 251 22.34 -6.50 14.33
CA ARG A 251 21.80 -6.11 15.65
C ARG A 251 20.54 -5.27 15.53
N PRO A 252 19.48 -5.81 14.90
CA PRO A 252 18.24 -5.06 14.65
C PRO A 252 17.55 -4.75 15.97
N ARG A 253 16.83 -3.62 15.99
CA ARG A 253 16.03 -3.22 17.14
C ARG A 253 14.63 -3.79 17.10
N LEU A 254 14.08 -3.99 15.92
CA LEU A 254 12.70 -4.39 15.70
C LEU A 254 12.60 -5.44 14.58
N TYR A 255 11.64 -6.34 14.72
CA TYR A 255 11.16 -7.23 13.66
C TYR A 255 9.67 -7.00 13.45
N VAL A 256 9.22 -6.85 12.19
CA VAL A 256 7.80 -6.65 11.84
C VAL A 256 7.33 -7.81 10.98
N THR A 257 6.25 -8.49 11.38
CA THR A 257 5.72 -9.68 10.71
C THR A 257 4.20 -9.78 10.73
N ASN A 258 3.63 -10.53 9.78
CA ASN A 258 2.25 -11.03 9.83
C ASN A 258 2.28 -12.53 10.15
N SER A 259 2.07 -12.94 11.39
CA SER A 259 2.27 -14.32 11.82
C SER A 259 1.10 -15.28 11.50
N ALA A 260 -0.13 -14.79 11.54
CA ALA A 260 -1.34 -15.61 11.42
C ALA A 260 -1.64 -16.03 9.99
N LEU A 261 -1.86 -15.07 9.12
CA LEU A 261 -2.09 -15.25 7.68
C LEU A 261 -1.17 -14.31 6.93
N HIS A 262 -0.02 -14.82 6.54
CA HIS A 262 1.06 -14.02 6.01
C HIS A 262 0.71 -13.38 4.65
N ASN A 263 0.98 -12.11 4.51
CA ASN A 263 0.84 -11.35 3.28
C ASN A 263 2.23 -11.11 2.64
N PRO A 264 2.52 -11.67 1.45
CA PRO A 264 1.60 -12.13 0.42
C PRO A 264 1.34 -13.64 0.36
N THR A 265 2.01 -14.46 1.15
CA THR A 265 2.15 -15.90 0.87
C THR A 265 0.94 -16.74 1.29
N GLY A 266 0.11 -16.25 2.21
CA GLY A 266 -0.97 -17.03 2.82
C GLY A 266 -0.48 -18.15 3.76
N ALA A 267 0.82 -18.18 4.08
CA ALA A 267 1.38 -19.12 5.03
C ALA A 267 0.98 -18.77 6.48
N THR A 268 1.13 -19.73 7.37
CA THR A 268 0.85 -19.60 8.80
C THR A 268 2.07 -20.01 9.60
N LEU A 269 2.42 -19.21 10.61
CA LEU A 269 3.56 -19.50 11.49
C LEU A 269 3.35 -20.80 12.27
N ALA A 270 4.32 -21.70 12.17
CA ALA A 270 4.29 -22.96 12.93
C ALA A 270 4.68 -22.74 14.40
N PRO A 271 4.06 -23.47 15.37
CA PRO A 271 4.35 -23.31 16.81
C PRO A 271 5.84 -23.49 17.16
N ALA A 272 6.52 -24.42 16.53
CA ALA A 272 7.96 -24.66 16.76
C ALA A 272 8.82 -23.48 16.29
N VAL A 273 8.45 -22.85 15.16
CA VAL A 273 9.13 -21.65 14.65
C VAL A 273 8.85 -20.47 15.56
N ALA A 274 7.59 -20.27 15.98
CA ALA A 274 7.21 -19.20 16.91
C ALA A 274 8.03 -19.27 18.21
N HIS A 275 8.14 -20.47 18.81
CA HIS A 275 8.92 -20.68 20.03
C HIS A 275 10.41 -20.32 19.84
N ARG A 276 11.02 -20.82 18.75
CA ARG A 276 12.44 -20.56 18.47
C ARG A 276 12.70 -19.08 18.17
N LEU A 277 11.79 -18.41 17.44
CA LEU A 277 11.86 -17.01 17.13
C LEU A 277 11.83 -16.13 18.39
N LEU A 278 10.91 -16.43 19.31
CA LEU A 278 10.83 -15.70 20.60
C LEU A 278 12.07 -15.92 21.46
N LYS A 279 12.63 -17.15 21.44
CA LYS A 279 13.91 -17.42 22.11
C LYS A 279 15.04 -16.56 21.56
N LEU A 280 15.18 -16.48 20.23
CA LEU A 280 16.17 -15.64 19.55
C LEU A 280 15.92 -14.14 19.85
N ALA A 281 14.65 -13.72 19.86
CA ALA A 281 14.29 -12.34 20.20
C ALA A 281 14.72 -11.98 21.64
N TYR A 282 14.56 -12.91 22.58
CA TYR A 282 15.01 -12.71 23.95
C TYR A 282 16.54 -12.65 24.05
N GLU A 283 17.26 -13.59 23.41
CA GLU A 283 18.72 -13.70 23.43
C GLU A 283 19.41 -12.46 22.81
N HIS A 284 18.76 -11.78 21.84
CA HIS A 284 19.31 -10.65 21.09
C HIS A 284 18.66 -9.30 21.42
N ASP A 285 17.84 -9.21 22.45
CA ASP A 285 17.09 -8.01 22.87
C ASP A 285 16.26 -7.38 21.73
N LEU A 286 15.68 -8.23 20.88
CA LEU A 286 14.85 -7.83 19.76
C LEU A 286 13.40 -7.59 20.20
N LEU A 287 12.80 -6.51 19.74
CA LEU A 287 11.36 -6.27 19.85
C LEU A 287 10.63 -6.77 18.60
N ILE A 288 9.36 -7.12 18.73
CA ILE A 288 8.55 -7.64 17.61
C ILE A 288 7.26 -6.84 17.50
N VAL A 289 6.89 -6.47 16.27
CA VAL A 289 5.54 -6.04 15.93
C VAL A 289 4.86 -7.15 15.16
N GLU A 290 3.78 -7.67 15.73
CA GLU A 290 2.93 -8.71 15.15
C GLU A 290 1.66 -8.07 14.59
N ASP A 291 1.52 -8.04 13.25
CA ASP A 291 0.34 -7.49 12.57
C ASP A 291 -0.72 -8.57 12.37
N GLU A 292 -1.79 -8.46 13.14
CA GLU A 292 -2.91 -9.39 13.23
C GLU A 292 -4.11 -8.99 12.36
N ILE A 293 -3.91 -8.17 11.32
CA ILE A 293 -5.00 -7.61 10.51
C ILE A 293 -5.87 -8.67 9.82
N PHE A 294 -5.34 -9.88 9.61
CA PHE A 294 -6.03 -11.01 8.96
C PHE A 294 -6.49 -12.10 9.94
N ALA A 295 -6.18 -11.98 11.24
CA ALA A 295 -6.44 -12.99 12.25
C ALA A 295 -7.91 -13.48 12.27
N ASP A 296 -8.87 -12.57 12.12
CA ASP A 296 -10.28 -12.89 12.08
C ASP A 296 -10.73 -13.75 10.87
N LEU A 297 -9.87 -13.92 9.87
CA LEU A 297 -10.15 -14.73 8.67
C LEU A 297 -9.66 -16.18 8.76
N GLU A 298 -9.04 -16.56 9.86
CA GLU A 298 -8.63 -17.94 10.11
C GLU A 298 -9.82 -18.83 10.42
N ASP A 299 -9.75 -20.08 9.99
CA ASP A 299 -10.69 -21.14 10.39
C ASP A 299 -10.32 -21.68 11.75
N GLU A 300 -9.03 -21.94 11.97
CA GLU A 300 -8.45 -22.36 13.26
C GLU A 300 -7.41 -21.33 13.69
N PRO A 301 -7.43 -20.89 14.97
CA PRO A 301 -6.47 -19.91 15.46
C PRO A 301 -5.03 -20.40 15.30
N ALA A 302 -4.20 -19.62 14.59
CA ALA A 302 -2.77 -19.84 14.52
C ALA A 302 -2.06 -19.43 15.80
N PRO A 303 -0.83 -19.90 16.05
CA PRO A 303 -0.01 -19.39 17.14
C PRO A 303 0.22 -17.88 17.01
N ARG A 304 0.08 -17.15 18.11
CA ARG A 304 0.38 -15.72 18.23
C ARG A 304 1.68 -15.53 19.01
N LEU A 305 2.60 -14.76 18.48
CA LEU A 305 3.83 -14.41 19.19
C LEU A 305 3.49 -13.65 20.48
N ALA A 306 2.53 -12.71 20.41
CA ALA A 306 2.05 -11.97 21.56
C ALA A 306 1.43 -12.87 22.64
N SER A 307 0.77 -13.96 22.24
CA SER A 307 0.18 -14.93 23.18
C SER A 307 1.24 -15.69 23.97
N PHE A 308 2.33 -16.08 23.34
CA PHE A 308 3.43 -16.81 23.99
C PHE A 308 4.33 -15.89 24.83
N ASP A 309 4.49 -14.64 24.41
CA ASP A 309 5.39 -13.65 25.02
C ASP A 309 4.72 -12.87 26.16
N GLY A 310 3.38 -12.84 26.22
CA GLY A 310 2.63 -12.04 27.19
C GLY A 310 2.83 -10.53 27.03
N LEU A 311 3.07 -10.04 25.82
CA LEU A 311 3.37 -8.65 25.47
C LEU A 311 4.66 -8.08 26.09
N ALA A 312 5.57 -8.91 26.55
CA ALA A 312 6.82 -8.43 27.13
C ALA A 312 7.75 -7.79 26.09
N ARG A 313 7.85 -8.41 24.90
CA ARG A 313 8.65 -7.96 23.75
C ARG A 313 7.84 -7.81 22.47
N VAL A 314 6.63 -8.39 22.43
CA VAL A 314 5.76 -8.36 21.26
C VAL A 314 4.69 -7.30 21.43
N VAL A 315 4.61 -6.39 20.46
CA VAL A 315 3.49 -5.46 20.28
C VAL A 315 2.54 -6.08 19.26
N SER A 316 1.29 -6.34 19.66
CA SER A 316 0.26 -6.78 18.71
C SER A 316 -0.48 -5.57 18.15
N ILE A 317 -0.60 -5.51 16.83
CA ILE A 317 -1.42 -4.50 16.14
C ILE A 317 -2.51 -5.17 15.31
N GLY A 318 -3.65 -4.51 15.21
CA GLY A 318 -4.76 -5.03 14.41
C GLY A 318 -5.65 -3.94 13.86
N SER A 319 -6.57 -4.33 12.98
CA SER A 319 -7.48 -3.38 12.34
C SER A 319 -8.72 -4.09 11.77
N PHE A 320 -9.84 -3.38 11.75
CA PHE A 320 -11.10 -3.82 11.15
C PHE A 320 -11.22 -3.49 9.66
N SER A 321 -10.19 -2.92 9.05
CA SER A 321 -10.22 -2.47 7.64
C SER A 321 -10.40 -3.60 6.63
N LYS A 322 -10.02 -4.83 6.96
CA LYS A 322 -10.11 -5.99 6.05
C LYS A 322 -11.35 -6.84 6.29
N THR A 323 -11.92 -6.79 7.47
CA THR A 323 -13.01 -7.68 7.87
C THR A 323 -14.34 -6.97 8.08
N LEU A 324 -14.33 -5.65 8.31
CA LEU A 324 -15.56 -4.91 8.58
C LEU A 324 -15.76 -3.77 7.55
N SER A 325 -14.87 -2.81 7.52
CA SER A 325 -14.94 -1.66 6.60
C SER A 325 -13.64 -0.87 6.59
N ALA A 326 -13.08 -0.65 5.42
CA ALA A 326 -11.93 0.25 5.26
C ALA A 326 -12.30 1.72 5.53
N ALA A 327 -13.56 2.10 5.29
CA ALA A 327 -14.05 3.47 5.49
C ALA A 327 -14.25 3.85 6.96
N VAL A 328 -14.51 2.87 7.84
CA VAL A 328 -14.74 3.12 9.27
C VAL A 328 -13.46 3.54 9.98
N ARG A 329 -12.29 3.23 9.46
CA ARG A 329 -10.99 3.66 10.02
C ARG A 329 -10.85 3.36 11.51
N CYS A 330 -10.64 2.09 11.85
CA CYS A 330 -10.42 1.64 13.23
C CYS A 330 -9.37 0.52 13.29
N GLY A 331 -8.35 0.73 14.11
CA GLY A 331 -7.31 -0.22 14.46
C GLY A 331 -6.97 -0.11 15.93
N TYR A 332 -5.96 -0.87 16.37
CA TYR A 332 -5.50 -0.85 17.76
C TYR A 332 -4.05 -1.30 17.87
N ILE A 333 -3.44 -0.92 18.99
CA ILE A 333 -2.16 -1.42 19.50
C ILE A 333 -2.46 -2.10 20.83
N ALA A 334 -1.93 -3.30 21.03
CA ALA A 334 -1.86 -3.95 22.34
C ALA A 334 -0.38 -4.13 22.71
N ALA A 335 0.02 -3.58 23.84
CA ALA A 335 1.41 -3.55 24.28
C ALA A 335 1.52 -3.67 25.82
N ARG A 336 2.74 -3.83 26.31
CA ARG A 336 2.99 -3.82 27.76
C ARG A 336 2.60 -2.48 28.39
N SER A 337 2.22 -2.50 29.65
CA SER A 337 1.60 -1.36 30.35
C SER A 337 2.46 -0.10 30.34
N GLU A 338 3.79 -0.24 30.45
CA GLU A 338 4.74 0.87 30.52
C GLU A 338 4.85 1.68 29.23
N TRP A 339 4.39 1.12 28.10
CA TRP A 339 4.42 1.78 26.79
C TRP A 339 3.13 2.52 26.46
N ILE A 340 2.08 2.31 27.20
CA ILE A 340 0.75 2.84 26.86
C ILE A 340 0.70 4.36 26.96
N GLU A 341 1.14 4.94 28.07
CA GLU A 341 1.12 6.41 28.23
C GLU A 341 2.00 7.12 27.20
N PRO A 342 3.28 6.70 26.94
CA PRO A 342 4.07 7.29 25.89
C PRO A 342 3.45 7.15 24.49
N LEU A 343 2.79 6.03 24.17
CA LEU A 343 2.08 5.84 22.90
C LEU A 343 0.85 6.75 22.79
N ILE A 344 0.15 6.99 23.90
CA ILE A 344 -0.98 7.93 23.95
C ILE A 344 -0.49 9.36 23.71
N ASP A 345 0.59 9.78 24.37
CA ASP A 345 1.17 11.11 24.20
C ASP A 345 1.61 11.34 22.74
N LEU A 346 2.27 10.36 22.15
CA LEU A 346 2.68 10.41 20.74
C LEU A 346 1.47 10.46 19.80
N LYS A 347 0.42 9.70 20.08
CA LYS A 347 -0.83 9.73 19.32
C LYS A 347 -1.51 11.10 19.42
N LEU A 348 -1.57 11.70 20.60
CA LEU A 348 -2.10 13.05 20.81
C LEU A 348 -1.32 14.09 19.99
N ALA A 349 0.01 14.00 20.00
CA ALA A 349 0.88 14.90 19.25
C ALA A 349 0.72 14.78 17.72
N THR A 350 0.35 13.59 17.21
CA THR A 350 0.36 13.31 15.77
C THR A 350 -1.03 13.31 15.13
N SER A 351 -2.07 12.91 15.86
CA SER A 351 -3.43 12.72 15.30
C SER A 351 -4.57 13.13 16.26
N PHE A 352 -4.25 13.58 17.46
CA PHE A 352 -5.14 14.05 18.51
C PHE A 352 -6.11 13.01 19.09
N GLY A 353 -6.64 12.08 18.30
CA GLY A 353 -7.54 11.03 18.79
C GLY A 353 -8.25 10.30 17.66
N ASN A 354 -9.12 9.37 18.03
CA ASN A 354 -9.93 8.60 17.08
C ASN A 354 -11.31 9.24 16.91
N SER A 355 -11.93 9.00 15.78
CA SER A 355 -13.35 9.32 15.58
C SER A 355 -14.22 8.48 16.51
N GLN A 356 -15.00 9.13 17.38
CA GLN A 356 -16.00 8.48 18.23
C GLN A 356 -17.08 7.75 17.42
N LEU A 357 -17.46 8.30 16.27
CA LEU A 357 -18.41 7.65 15.35
C LEU A 357 -17.84 6.33 14.83
N ALA A 358 -16.59 6.33 14.39
CA ALA A 358 -15.93 5.14 13.86
C ALA A 358 -15.80 4.04 14.91
N THR A 359 -15.27 4.38 16.09
CA THR A 359 -15.09 3.43 17.18
C THR A 359 -16.42 2.94 17.76
N GLY A 360 -17.44 3.81 17.79
CA GLY A 360 -18.81 3.46 18.20
C GLY A 360 -19.48 2.48 17.24
N VAL A 361 -19.29 2.66 15.92
CA VAL A 361 -19.78 1.70 14.89
C VAL A 361 -19.15 0.33 15.10
N VAL A 362 -17.83 0.27 15.25
CA VAL A 362 -17.12 -1.00 15.48
C VAL A 362 -17.61 -1.67 16.76
N HIS A 363 -17.63 -0.95 17.89
CA HIS A 363 -18.11 -1.46 19.16
C HIS A 363 -19.52 -2.06 19.03
N ARG A 364 -20.46 -1.33 18.43
CA ARG A 364 -21.83 -1.79 18.27
C ARG A 364 -21.94 -3.08 17.46
N LEU A 365 -21.23 -3.17 16.35
CA LEU A 365 -21.22 -4.37 15.50
C LEU A 365 -20.58 -5.59 16.19
N LEU A 366 -19.62 -5.36 17.08
CA LEU A 366 -19.03 -6.42 17.88
C LEU A 366 -20.01 -6.96 18.93
N VAL A 367 -20.72 -6.07 19.66
CA VAL A 367 -21.57 -6.48 20.77
C VAL A 367 -22.95 -6.99 20.34
N ASP A 368 -23.50 -6.55 19.21
CA ASP A 368 -24.81 -7.01 18.72
C ASP A 368 -24.74 -8.34 17.93
N GLY A 369 -23.57 -8.94 17.83
CA GLY A 369 -23.31 -10.18 17.11
C GLY A 369 -23.32 -10.09 15.58
N THR A 370 -23.51 -8.89 15.01
CA THR A 370 -23.47 -8.69 13.55
C THR A 370 -22.10 -9.06 12.99
N TYR A 371 -21.03 -8.64 13.65
CA TYR A 371 -19.67 -8.94 13.21
C TYR A 371 -19.35 -10.43 13.24
N ARG A 372 -19.76 -11.14 14.29
CA ARG A 372 -19.55 -12.59 14.39
C ARG A 372 -20.23 -13.35 13.25
N ARG A 373 -21.53 -13.10 13.01
CA ARG A 373 -22.27 -13.72 11.92
C ARG A 373 -21.69 -13.39 10.55
N HIS A 374 -21.20 -12.16 10.40
CA HIS A 374 -20.53 -11.74 9.19
C HIS A 374 -19.24 -12.54 8.95
N LEU A 375 -18.38 -12.70 9.96
CA LEU A 375 -17.15 -13.48 9.84
C LEU A 375 -17.40 -14.95 9.50
N GLU A 376 -18.40 -15.57 10.12
CA GLU A 376 -18.81 -16.95 9.82
C GLU A 376 -19.13 -17.11 8.32
N ASN A 377 -19.96 -16.23 7.77
CA ASN A 377 -20.30 -16.23 6.35
C ASN A 377 -19.08 -15.89 5.45
N LEU A 378 -18.27 -14.92 5.87
CA LEU A 378 -17.10 -14.48 5.11
C LEU A 378 -16.06 -15.60 4.96
N ARG A 379 -15.82 -16.38 6.01
CA ARG A 379 -14.90 -17.54 5.97
C ARG A 379 -15.36 -18.59 4.98
N VAL A 380 -16.67 -18.89 4.94
CA VAL A 380 -17.23 -19.82 3.94
C VAL A 380 -17.01 -19.32 2.52
N HIS A 381 -17.34 -18.05 2.25
CA HIS A 381 -17.13 -17.45 0.92
C HIS A 381 -15.63 -17.45 0.53
N LEU A 382 -14.73 -17.19 1.49
CA LEU A 382 -13.29 -17.21 1.24
C LEU A 382 -12.77 -18.62 0.95
N ALA A 383 -13.26 -19.62 1.67
CA ALA A 383 -12.88 -21.02 1.45
C ALA A 383 -13.27 -21.50 0.04
N ASP A 384 -14.50 -21.19 -0.40
CA ASP A 384 -15.00 -21.51 -1.74
C ASP A 384 -14.15 -20.79 -2.81
N ALA A 385 -13.93 -19.48 -2.64
CA ALA A 385 -13.13 -18.69 -3.57
C ALA A 385 -11.66 -19.14 -3.61
N MET A 386 -11.10 -19.56 -2.48
CA MET A 386 -9.74 -20.12 -2.40
C MET A 386 -9.64 -21.39 -3.23
N GLY A 387 -10.57 -22.34 -3.04
CA GLY A 387 -10.59 -23.60 -3.80
C GLY A 387 -10.69 -23.38 -5.31
N GLU A 388 -11.57 -22.47 -5.74
CA GLU A 388 -11.74 -22.11 -7.15
C GLU A 388 -10.50 -21.43 -7.73
N THR A 389 -9.95 -20.44 -7.01
CA THR A 389 -8.76 -19.71 -7.46
C THR A 389 -7.56 -20.63 -7.61
N VAL A 390 -7.28 -21.48 -6.60
CA VAL A 390 -6.20 -22.47 -6.64
C VAL A 390 -6.33 -23.38 -7.87
N ARG A 391 -7.53 -23.93 -8.12
CA ARG A 391 -7.76 -24.82 -9.26
C ARG A 391 -7.49 -24.11 -10.59
N ARG A 392 -8.00 -22.90 -10.77
CA ARG A 392 -7.83 -22.13 -12.01
C ARG A 392 -6.40 -21.69 -12.25
N LEU A 393 -5.69 -21.24 -11.22
CA LEU A 393 -4.28 -20.84 -11.34
C LEU A 393 -3.41 -22.05 -11.73
N THR A 394 -3.62 -23.22 -11.10
CA THR A 394 -2.93 -24.46 -11.46
C THR A 394 -3.24 -24.87 -12.89
N SER A 395 -4.50 -24.78 -13.33
CA SER A 395 -4.90 -25.08 -14.71
C SER A 395 -4.30 -24.10 -15.72
N ALA A 396 -4.01 -22.86 -15.32
CA ALA A 396 -3.31 -21.87 -16.15
C ALA A 396 -1.77 -22.04 -16.15
N GLY A 397 -1.24 -23.07 -15.51
CA GLY A 397 0.20 -23.39 -15.47
C GLY A 397 1.00 -22.70 -14.38
N LEU A 398 0.34 -22.01 -13.43
CA LEU A 398 1.06 -21.41 -12.30
C LEU A 398 1.34 -22.46 -11.21
N THR A 399 2.46 -22.28 -10.52
CA THR A 399 2.86 -23.14 -9.39
C THR A 399 2.61 -22.38 -8.08
N LEU A 400 1.85 -22.98 -7.18
CA LEU A 400 1.61 -22.40 -5.86
C LEU A 400 2.88 -22.51 -4.99
N TRP A 401 3.26 -21.40 -4.35
CA TRP A 401 4.36 -21.41 -3.38
C TRP A 401 4.03 -22.24 -2.13
N THR A 402 2.80 -22.07 -1.65
CA THR A 402 2.17 -22.95 -0.65
C THR A 402 0.66 -22.97 -0.90
N ARG A 403 -0.03 -23.97 -0.35
CA ARG A 403 -1.49 -24.00 -0.36
C ARG A 403 -2.02 -23.34 0.92
N PRO A 404 -2.59 -22.13 0.84
CA PRO A 404 -3.14 -21.46 2.02
C PRO A 404 -4.28 -22.28 2.63
N ARG A 405 -4.37 -22.29 3.98
CA ARG A 405 -5.47 -22.93 4.69
C ARG A 405 -6.71 -22.03 4.76
N ALA A 406 -6.49 -20.71 4.86
CA ALA A 406 -7.54 -19.69 4.98
C ALA A 406 -7.04 -18.33 4.45
N GLY A 407 -7.85 -17.28 4.57
CA GLY A 407 -7.47 -15.92 4.28
C GLY A 407 -7.74 -15.47 2.86
N LEU A 408 -7.06 -14.41 2.44
CA LEU A 408 -7.34 -13.67 1.20
C LEU A 408 -6.40 -14.03 0.05
N PHE A 409 -5.19 -14.54 0.32
CA PHE A 409 -4.11 -14.50 -0.65
C PHE A 409 -3.65 -15.88 -1.10
N VAL A 410 -3.38 -15.99 -2.40
CA VAL A 410 -2.58 -17.04 -3.02
C VAL A 410 -1.33 -16.39 -3.61
N TRP A 411 -0.17 -16.96 -3.30
CA TRP A 411 1.12 -16.60 -3.84
C TRP A 411 1.58 -17.68 -4.80
N ALA A 412 1.71 -17.33 -6.08
CA ALA A 412 2.01 -18.32 -7.12
C ALA A 412 3.08 -17.79 -8.07
N SER A 413 3.98 -18.70 -8.50
CA SER A 413 4.95 -18.41 -9.52
C SER A 413 4.38 -18.65 -10.92
N LEU A 414 4.78 -17.78 -11.82
CA LEU A 414 4.59 -17.91 -13.25
C LEU A 414 5.44 -19.05 -13.80
N PRO A 415 5.12 -19.59 -15.00
CA PRO A 415 6.03 -20.45 -15.73
C PRO A 415 7.40 -19.82 -15.95
N ASP A 416 8.43 -20.67 -16.14
CA ASP A 416 9.81 -20.23 -16.29
C ASP A 416 10.01 -19.18 -17.39
N GLY A 417 10.85 -18.19 -17.09
CA GLY A 417 11.23 -17.12 -18.01
C GLY A 417 10.26 -15.92 -18.07
N LEU A 418 9.15 -15.93 -17.32
CA LEU A 418 8.20 -14.83 -17.29
C LEU A 418 8.46 -13.90 -16.11
N ASP A 419 8.40 -12.59 -16.35
CA ASP A 419 8.46 -11.54 -15.33
C ASP A 419 7.06 -11.05 -14.95
N ALA A 420 6.75 -11.06 -13.66
CA ALA A 420 5.45 -10.65 -13.14
C ALA A 420 5.17 -9.15 -13.35
N THR A 421 6.21 -8.34 -13.49
CA THR A 421 6.07 -6.90 -13.76
C THR A 421 5.52 -6.67 -15.17
N ASP A 422 6.03 -7.41 -16.15
CA ASP A 422 5.56 -7.32 -17.55
C ASP A 422 4.12 -7.82 -17.67
N ILE A 423 3.79 -8.91 -16.98
CA ILE A 423 2.42 -9.42 -16.88
C ILE A 423 1.49 -8.35 -16.28
N ALA A 424 1.89 -7.71 -15.18
CA ALA A 424 1.07 -6.69 -14.54
C ALA A 424 0.89 -5.43 -15.42
N ARG A 425 1.93 -4.99 -16.12
CA ARG A 425 1.86 -3.86 -17.05
C ARG A 425 0.93 -4.15 -18.23
N TYR A 426 1.06 -5.32 -18.84
CA TYR A 426 0.18 -5.71 -19.94
C TYR A 426 -1.28 -5.78 -19.50
N ALA A 427 -1.58 -6.46 -18.40
CA ALA A 427 -2.94 -6.60 -17.87
C ALA A 427 -3.60 -5.25 -17.51
N LEU A 428 -2.79 -4.26 -17.13
CA LEU A 428 -3.28 -2.90 -16.86
C LEU A 428 -3.88 -2.25 -18.11
N THR A 429 -3.37 -2.56 -19.32
CA THR A 429 -3.97 -2.08 -20.59
C THR A 429 -5.37 -2.65 -20.82
N GLU A 430 -5.68 -3.78 -20.21
CA GLU A 430 -7.01 -4.41 -20.22
C GLU A 430 -7.86 -4.02 -18.99
N ASN A 431 -7.41 -3.03 -18.21
CA ASN A 431 -8.07 -2.56 -16.99
C ASN A 431 -8.15 -3.65 -15.88
N ILE A 432 -7.06 -4.44 -15.76
CA ILE A 432 -6.89 -5.48 -14.74
C ILE A 432 -5.61 -5.22 -13.95
N VAL A 433 -5.73 -5.16 -12.61
CA VAL A 433 -4.62 -4.83 -11.70
C VAL A 433 -4.13 -6.10 -11.01
N PHE A 434 -3.04 -6.68 -11.50
CA PHE A 434 -2.28 -7.73 -10.81
C PHE A 434 -1.27 -7.14 -9.82
N ALA A 435 -0.79 -7.96 -8.89
CA ALA A 435 0.21 -7.59 -7.90
C ALA A 435 1.51 -8.37 -8.15
N PRO A 436 2.51 -7.77 -8.84
CA PRO A 436 3.77 -8.43 -9.12
C PRO A 436 4.62 -8.60 -7.86
N GLY A 437 5.38 -9.69 -7.81
CA GLY A 437 6.09 -10.13 -6.62
C GLY A 437 7.17 -9.18 -6.13
N ASN A 438 7.83 -8.46 -7.03
CA ASN A 438 8.89 -7.52 -6.71
C ASN A 438 8.47 -6.45 -5.69
N VAL A 439 7.20 -6.03 -5.68
CA VAL A 439 6.72 -5.02 -4.71
C VAL A 439 6.69 -5.55 -3.28
N PHE A 440 6.66 -6.87 -3.09
CA PHE A 440 6.62 -7.51 -1.78
C PHE A 440 8.01 -7.93 -1.28
N SER A 441 9.03 -7.86 -2.11
CA SER A 441 10.37 -8.35 -1.78
C SER A 441 11.37 -7.21 -1.62
N VAL A 442 12.09 -7.19 -0.50
CA VAL A 442 13.18 -6.25 -0.24
C VAL A 442 14.38 -6.55 -1.13
N SER A 443 14.64 -7.84 -1.35
CA SER A 443 15.73 -8.32 -2.19
C SER A 443 15.40 -8.27 -3.69
N HIS A 444 14.16 -7.91 -4.08
CA HIS A 444 13.64 -7.99 -5.45
C HIS A 444 13.75 -9.41 -6.07
N GLY A 445 13.82 -10.45 -5.22
CA GLY A 445 13.98 -11.84 -5.66
C GLY A 445 12.70 -12.54 -6.11
N ALA A 446 11.54 -11.86 -6.09
CA ALA A 446 10.24 -12.44 -6.39
C ALA A 446 9.70 -12.05 -7.78
N THR A 447 10.59 -11.92 -8.79
CA THR A 447 10.24 -11.44 -10.15
C THR A 447 9.25 -12.34 -10.88
N SER A 448 9.25 -13.64 -10.60
CA SER A 448 8.34 -14.61 -11.23
C SER A 448 7.04 -14.82 -10.46
N PHE A 449 6.80 -14.12 -9.37
CA PHE A 449 5.62 -14.34 -8.52
C PHE A 449 4.53 -13.30 -8.72
N LEU A 450 3.28 -13.73 -8.55
CA LEU A 450 2.09 -12.87 -8.43
C LEU A 450 1.34 -13.19 -7.15
N ARG A 451 0.80 -12.15 -6.49
CA ARG A 451 -0.19 -12.31 -5.43
C ARG A 451 -1.60 -12.17 -5.99
N PHE A 452 -2.46 -13.13 -5.67
CA PHE A 452 -3.87 -13.14 -6.02
C PHE A 452 -4.72 -12.98 -4.77
N ASN A 453 -5.70 -12.08 -4.82
CA ASN A 453 -6.75 -11.96 -3.83
C ASN A 453 -7.95 -12.82 -4.29
N VAL A 454 -8.19 -13.91 -3.59
CA VAL A 454 -9.20 -14.91 -3.99
C VAL A 454 -10.61 -14.32 -4.11
N SER A 455 -10.96 -13.34 -3.28
CA SER A 455 -12.26 -12.67 -3.32
C SER A 455 -12.47 -11.80 -4.58
N GLN A 456 -11.41 -11.50 -5.31
CA GLN A 456 -11.40 -10.68 -6.54
C GLN A 456 -11.12 -11.52 -7.79
N CYS A 457 -10.91 -12.83 -7.64
CA CYS A 457 -10.57 -13.75 -8.72
C CYS A 457 -11.76 -14.58 -9.24
N ASN A 458 -12.98 -14.23 -8.89
CA ASN A 458 -14.19 -15.01 -9.23
C ASN A 458 -14.69 -14.84 -10.69
N ARG A 459 -14.04 -13.97 -11.48
CA ARG A 459 -14.45 -13.70 -12.86
C ARG A 459 -13.53 -14.39 -13.88
N PRO A 460 -14.06 -15.11 -14.88
CA PRO A 460 -13.27 -15.77 -15.94
C PRO A 460 -12.30 -14.82 -16.63
N LYS A 461 -12.73 -13.58 -16.88
CA LYS A 461 -11.92 -12.54 -17.53
C LYS A 461 -10.56 -12.30 -16.85
N VAL A 462 -10.44 -12.53 -15.54
CA VAL A 462 -9.15 -12.41 -14.82
C VAL A 462 -8.13 -13.41 -15.35
N TYR A 463 -8.56 -14.66 -15.55
CA TYR A 463 -7.69 -15.76 -16.00
C TYR A 463 -7.39 -15.66 -17.49
N GLU A 464 -8.38 -15.26 -18.29
CA GLU A 464 -8.21 -15.00 -19.73
C GLU A 464 -7.17 -13.91 -19.98
N ALA A 465 -7.23 -12.81 -19.21
CA ALA A 465 -6.26 -11.74 -19.31
C ALA A 465 -4.88 -12.18 -18.81
N LEU A 466 -4.82 -13.00 -17.75
CA LEU A 466 -3.55 -13.58 -17.27
C LEU A 466 -2.90 -14.43 -18.37
N GLN A 467 -3.67 -15.28 -19.06
CA GLN A 467 -3.17 -16.10 -20.16
C GLN A 467 -2.64 -15.23 -21.30
N ARG A 468 -3.41 -14.23 -21.77
CA ARG A 468 -2.93 -13.29 -22.82
C ARG A 468 -1.68 -12.53 -22.41
N ALA A 469 -1.58 -12.11 -21.15
CA ALA A 469 -0.40 -11.44 -20.64
C ALA A 469 0.83 -12.36 -20.64
N MET A 470 0.67 -13.63 -20.27
CA MET A 470 1.73 -14.64 -20.32
C MET A 470 2.17 -14.94 -21.77
N GLU A 471 1.22 -15.09 -22.70
CA GLU A 471 1.48 -15.28 -24.12
C GLU A 471 2.26 -14.09 -24.68
N HIS A 472 1.82 -12.86 -24.41
CA HIS A 472 2.50 -11.65 -24.85
C HIS A 472 3.93 -11.56 -24.30
N ALA A 473 4.13 -11.82 -23.01
CA ALA A 473 5.46 -11.79 -22.38
C ALA A 473 6.38 -12.87 -22.93
N SER A 474 5.87 -14.06 -23.27
CA SER A 474 6.65 -15.14 -23.90
C SER A 474 7.17 -14.78 -25.30
N ILE A 475 6.41 -13.96 -26.06
CA ILE A 475 6.80 -13.51 -27.39
C ILE A 475 7.84 -12.37 -27.30
N THR A 476 7.73 -11.52 -26.29
CA THR A 476 8.59 -10.34 -26.12
C THR A 476 9.87 -10.61 -25.32
N ALA A 477 9.95 -11.76 -24.62
CA ALA A 477 11.14 -12.16 -23.89
C ALA A 477 12.34 -12.33 -24.87
N PRO A 478 13.50 -11.67 -24.63
CA PRO A 478 14.68 -11.91 -25.43
C PRO A 478 15.08 -13.38 -25.31
N ALA A 479 15.28 -14.03 -26.48
CA ALA A 479 15.72 -15.44 -26.51
C ALA A 479 16.99 -15.58 -25.65
N THR A 480 16.88 -16.28 -24.52
CA THR A 480 18.02 -16.60 -23.66
C THR A 480 19.01 -17.39 -24.49
N ALA A 481 20.21 -16.84 -24.67
CA ALA A 481 21.29 -17.49 -25.39
C ALA A 481 21.51 -18.89 -24.79
N SER A 482 21.25 -19.93 -25.59
CA SER A 482 21.61 -21.31 -25.26
C SER A 482 23.09 -21.38 -24.80
N PRO A 483 23.42 -22.12 -23.76
CA PRO A 483 24.80 -22.31 -23.40
C PRO A 483 25.51 -23.00 -24.58
N ARG A 484 26.46 -22.28 -25.22
CA ARG A 484 27.31 -22.83 -26.26
C ARG A 484 27.98 -24.08 -25.69
N SER A 485 27.62 -25.21 -26.23
CA SER A 485 28.35 -26.48 -26.04
C SER A 485 29.82 -26.25 -26.41
N GLY A 486 30.67 -26.11 -25.41
CA GLY A 486 32.11 -26.04 -25.58
C GLY A 486 32.60 -27.31 -26.20
N THR A 487 33.00 -27.20 -27.43
CA THR A 487 33.71 -28.25 -28.20
C THR A 487 35.02 -28.56 -27.49
N SER A 488 35.15 -29.79 -27.05
CA SER A 488 36.41 -30.40 -26.62
C SER A 488 37.44 -30.26 -27.75
N ALA A 489 38.51 -29.52 -27.48
CA ALA A 489 39.74 -29.64 -28.24
C ALA A 489 40.71 -30.55 -27.46
N ARG A 490 40.84 -31.79 -27.93
CA ARG A 490 42.05 -32.61 -27.71
C ARG A 490 43.22 -31.93 -28.42
N THR A 491 44.37 -31.81 -27.78
CA THR A 491 45.66 -32.21 -28.39
C THR A 491 46.81 -32.07 -27.39
N GLN A 492 47.48 -33.19 -27.25
CA GLN A 492 48.91 -33.47 -27.02
C GLN A 492 49.58 -32.89 -25.75
#